data_0d3b14b83e26b6673aa72e33c339ffcd
#
_entry.id   0d3b14b83e26b6673aa72e33c339ffcd
#
_cell.length_a   1.000
_cell.length_b   1.000
_cell.length_c   1.000
_cell.angle_alpha   90.00
_cell.angle_beta   90.00
_cell.angle_gamma   90.00
#
_symmetry.space_group_name_H-M   'P 1'
#
loop_
_entity.id
_entity.type
_entity.pdbx_description
1 polymer ?
#
loop_
_entity_poly.entity_id
_entity_poly.type
_entity_poly.pdbx_seq_one_letter_code
_entity_poly.pdbx_strand_id
1 'polypeptide(L)'
;MIVIKNVSKSYDKRNKVIKDLNLRIEDGEIFGFLGPNGAGKSTTIKMITGILDIEDGEITINNHSIKNEPEEAKKCFGYVPDSPDMFLKLKGIEYLNFMADIYEVSLEERTKKIEELTKLFEINDVLNDKIQSYSHGMRQKIVIIGSLLHQPDNWIIDEPMTGLDPKSTFELKKIMRKIADNGHTVFFSTHILDVAEKLCDRIGIIN
;
A
#
# COMPACT_ATOMS: atom_id res chain seq x y z
N MET A 1 13.19 -0.58 -3.86
CA MET A 1 13.31 -1.97 -4.39
C MET A 1 12.80 -3.00 -3.39
N ILE A 2 11.98 -3.99 -3.82
CA ILE A 2 11.45 -5.08 -2.98
C ILE A 2 11.95 -6.41 -3.55
N VAL A 3 12.51 -7.28 -2.70
CA VAL A 3 13.03 -8.60 -3.11
C VAL A 3 12.43 -9.69 -2.24
N ILE A 4 11.86 -10.70 -2.87
CA ILE A 4 11.28 -11.91 -2.26
C ILE A 4 12.06 -13.10 -2.78
N LYS A 5 12.60 -13.93 -1.87
CA LYS A 5 13.41 -15.13 -2.21
C LYS A 5 12.86 -16.37 -1.53
N ASN A 6 12.42 -17.33 -2.32
CA ASN A 6 11.98 -18.66 -1.89
C ASN A 6 10.93 -18.64 -0.75
N VAL A 7 10.02 -17.64 -0.79
CA VAL A 7 9.04 -17.45 0.27
C VAL A 7 7.89 -18.44 0.13
N SER A 8 7.57 -19.10 1.22
CA SER A 8 6.44 -20.02 1.34
C SER A 8 5.57 -19.65 2.55
N LYS A 9 4.26 -19.92 2.44
CA LYS A 9 3.28 -19.71 3.50
C LYS A 9 2.16 -20.73 3.46
N SER A 10 1.84 -21.27 4.63
CA SER A 10 0.68 -22.14 4.88
C SER A 10 -0.20 -21.54 5.97
N TYR A 11 -1.50 -21.73 5.89
CA TYR A 11 -2.42 -21.48 7.02
C TYR A 11 -2.77 -22.77 7.77
N ASP A 12 -2.58 -23.89 7.11
CA ASP A 12 -2.70 -25.22 7.70
C ASP A 12 -1.51 -26.09 7.25
N LYS A 13 -1.29 -27.23 7.94
CA LYS A 13 -0.17 -28.13 7.62
C LYS A 13 -0.31 -28.87 6.28
N ARG A 14 -1.42 -28.71 5.56
CA ARG A 14 -1.73 -29.49 4.35
C ARG A 14 -1.64 -28.70 3.06
N ASN A 15 -1.94 -27.39 3.11
CA ASN A 15 -2.02 -26.56 1.90
C ASN A 15 -1.15 -25.31 2.03
N LYS A 16 -0.09 -25.23 1.22
CA LYS A 16 0.67 -23.98 1.03
C LYS A 16 -0.14 -23.03 0.15
N VAL A 17 -0.46 -21.85 0.66
CA VAL A 17 -1.09 -20.78 -0.10
C VAL A 17 -0.08 -20.08 -0.99
N ILE A 18 1.16 -19.96 -0.52
CA ILE A 18 2.29 -19.44 -1.29
C ILE A 18 3.38 -20.52 -1.28
N LYS A 19 3.95 -20.82 -2.48
CA LYS A 19 4.98 -21.84 -2.66
C LYS A 19 6.17 -21.24 -3.41
N ASP A 20 7.34 -21.24 -2.76
CA ASP A 20 8.62 -20.85 -3.35
C ASP A 20 8.56 -19.56 -4.20
N LEU A 21 7.83 -18.55 -3.70
CA LEU A 21 7.67 -17.28 -4.39
C LEU A 21 9.02 -16.58 -4.48
N ASN A 22 9.42 -16.28 -5.71
CA ASN A 22 10.57 -15.48 -6.04
C ASN A 22 10.12 -14.29 -6.87
N LEU A 23 10.37 -13.07 -6.37
CA LEU A 23 9.96 -11.85 -7.04
C LEU A 23 10.94 -10.73 -6.73
N ARG A 24 11.26 -9.93 -7.74
CA ARG A 24 12.04 -8.72 -7.60
C ARG A 24 11.30 -7.58 -8.26
N ILE A 25 11.07 -6.50 -7.51
CA ILE A 25 10.42 -5.28 -7.94
C ILE A 25 11.46 -4.17 -7.87
N GLU A 26 11.73 -3.54 -9.01
CA GLU A 26 12.79 -2.55 -9.14
C GLU A 26 12.32 -1.15 -8.69
N ASP A 27 13.28 -0.28 -8.44
CA ASP A 27 12.96 1.13 -8.22
C ASP A 27 12.51 1.79 -9.53
N GLY A 28 11.57 2.72 -9.43
CA GLY A 28 11.05 3.44 -10.59
C GLY A 28 10.00 2.70 -11.42
N GLU A 29 9.49 1.54 -10.94
CA GLU A 29 8.44 0.82 -11.65
C GLU A 29 7.10 0.77 -10.91
N ILE A 30 6.03 0.67 -11.68
CA ILE A 30 4.71 0.24 -11.20
C ILE A 30 4.59 -1.25 -11.48
N PHE A 31 4.59 -2.04 -10.42
CA PHE A 31 4.43 -3.49 -10.51
C PHE A 31 3.02 -3.92 -10.09
N GLY A 32 2.27 -4.54 -10.99
CA GLY A 32 0.95 -5.10 -10.75
C GLY A 32 1.00 -6.57 -10.36
N PHE A 33 0.41 -6.94 -9.22
CA PHE A 33 0.28 -8.32 -8.78
C PHE A 33 -1.14 -8.82 -9.06
N LEU A 34 -1.31 -9.48 -10.21
CA LEU A 34 -2.59 -9.88 -10.77
C LEU A 34 -2.96 -11.31 -10.39
N GLY A 35 -4.19 -11.54 -9.98
CA GLY A 35 -4.72 -12.87 -9.75
C GLY A 35 -6.16 -12.87 -9.23
N PRO A 36 -6.87 -14.01 -9.28
CA PRO A 36 -8.23 -14.11 -8.76
C PRO A 36 -8.28 -13.92 -7.24
N ASN A 37 -9.50 -13.75 -6.72
CA ASN A 37 -9.69 -13.73 -5.27
C ASN A 37 -9.31 -15.10 -4.68
N GLY A 38 -8.57 -15.07 -3.55
CA GLY A 38 -8.07 -16.29 -2.92
C GLY A 38 -6.72 -16.81 -3.46
N ALA A 39 -6.16 -16.24 -4.53
CA ALA A 39 -4.85 -16.69 -5.08
C ALA A 39 -3.64 -16.40 -4.17
N GLY A 40 -3.80 -15.65 -3.07
CA GLY A 40 -2.71 -15.32 -2.16
C GLY A 40 -2.15 -13.90 -2.28
N LYS A 41 -2.77 -13.00 -3.07
CA LYS A 41 -2.32 -11.61 -3.24
C LYS A 41 -2.17 -10.88 -1.90
N SER A 42 -3.24 -10.78 -1.13
CA SER A 42 -3.22 -10.11 0.19
C SER A 42 -2.33 -10.84 1.21
N THR A 43 -2.21 -12.17 1.11
CA THR A 43 -1.26 -12.95 1.92
C THR A 43 0.17 -12.52 1.63
N THR A 44 0.53 -12.41 0.35
CA THR A 44 1.85 -11.96 -0.09
C THR A 44 2.13 -10.53 0.38
N ILE A 45 1.19 -9.61 0.21
CA ILE A 45 1.33 -8.23 0.68
C ILE A 45 1.52 -8.17 2.20
N LYS A 46 0.73 -8.92 2.97
CA LYS A 46 0.86 -8.99 4.43
C LYS A 46 2.21 -9.55 4.89
N MET A 47 2.81 -10.46 4.13
CA MET A 47 4.17 -10.94 4.40
C MET A 47 5.21 -9.87 4.08
N ILE A 48 5.09 -9.17 2.94
CA ILE A 48 5.99 -8.07 2.56
C ILE A 48 5.96 -6.95 3.60
N THR A 49 4.79 -6.61 4.13
CA THR A 49 4.60 -5.55 5.13
C THR A 49 4.89 -5.98 6.57
N GLY A 50 5.25 -7.25 6.78
CA GLY A 50 5.53 -7.80 8.12
C GLY A 50 4.30 -7.91 9.04
N ILE A 51 3.09 -7.88 8.47
CA ILE A 51 1.84 -8.14 9.21
C ILE A 51 1.67 -9.65 9.43
N LEU A 52 2.20 -10.44 8.51
CA LEU A 52 2.16 -11.90 8.56
C LEU A 52 3.59 -12.45 8.45
N ASP A 53 3.97 -13.32 9.39
CA ASP A 53 5.27 -13.95 9.38
C ASP A 53 5.43 -14.90 8.19
N ILE A 54 6.62 -14.91 7.59
CA ILE A 54 7.03 -15.89 6.59
C ILE A 54 7.47 -17.20 7.29
N GLU A 55 7.20 -18.33 6.67
CA GLU A 55 7.66 -19.65 7.17
C GLU A 55 9.07 -19.96 6.66
N ASP A 56 9.26 -19.82 5.34
CA ASP A 56 10.51 -20.05 4.66
C ASP A 56 10.87 -18.86 3.78
N GLY A 57 12.15 -18.71 3.45
CA GLY A 57 12.66 -17.70 2.56
C GLY A 57 13.01 -16.37 3.22
N GLU A 58 13.13 -15.34 2.42
CA GLU A 58 13.51 -13.99 2.85
C GLU A 58 12.74 -12.93 2.07
N ILE A 59 12.39 -11.83 2.76
CA ILE A 59 11.87 -10.61 2.13
C ILE A 59 12.72 -9.44 2.58
N THR A 60 13.19 -8.64 1.63
CA THR A 60 13.90 -7.39 1.92
C THR A 60 13.25 -6.22 1.19
N ILE A 61 13.24 -5.05 1.85
CA ILE A 61 12.80 -3.76 1.30
C ILE A 61 13.96 -2.80 1.45
N ASN A 62 14.44 -2.22 0.36
CA ASN A 62 15.66 -1.39 0.32
C ASN A 62 16.85 -2.03 1.05
N ASN A 63 17.03 -3.35 0.87
CA ASN A 63 18.03 -4.21 1.51
C ASN A 63 17.82 -4.45 3.02
N HIS A 64 16.78 -3.93 3.66
CA HIS A 64 16.42 -4.24 5.04
C HIS A 64 15.52 -5.47 5.11
N SER A 65 15.92 -6.46 5.89
CA SER A 65 15.13 -7.69 6.10
C SER A 65 13.89 -7.41 6.94
N ILE A 66 12.72 -7.74 6.41
CA ILE A 66 11.46 -7.56 7.16
C ILE A 66 11.41 -8.40 8.45
N LYS A 67 12.21 -9.44 8.56
CA LYS A 67 12.31 -10.31 9.73
C LYS A 67 13.37 -9.85 10.73
N ASN A 68 14.56 -9.45 10.24
CA ASN A 68 15.71 -9.16 11.09
C ASN A 68 15.85 -7.67 11.40
N GLU A 69 15.37 -6.80 10.52
CA GLU A 69 15.43 -5.33 10.62
C GLU A 69 14.03 -4.73 10.36
N PRO A 70 12.99 -5.17 11.09
CA PRO A 70 11.60 -4.83 10.76
C PRO A 70 11.29 -3.33 10.85
N GLU A 71 11.93 -2.60 11.76
CA GLU A 71 11.71 -1.16 11.91
C GLU A 71 12.29 -0.39 10.72
N GLU A 72 13.53 -0.71 10.30
CA GLU A 72 14.17 -0.08 9.14
C GLU A 72 13.44 -0.42 7.84
N ALA A 73 13.02 -1.68 7.67
CA ALA A 73 12.22 -2.07 6.53
C ALA A 73 10.88 -1.30 6.47
N LYS A 74 10.19 -1.12 7.61
CA LYS A 74 8.90 -0.41 7.68
C LYS A 74 9.01 1.08 7.39
N LYS A 75 10.13 1.72 7.68
CA LYS A 75 10.38 3.12 7.31
C LYS A 75 10.46 3.32 5.80
N CYS A 76 10.82 2.28 5.04
CA CYS A 76 11.01 2.34 3.60
C CYS A 76 9.70 2.25 2.79
N PHE A 77 8.54 2.01 3.40
CA PHE A 77 7.31 1.87 2.64
C PHE A 77 6.09 2.54 3.27
N GLY A 78 5.14 2.91 2.43
CA GLY A 78 3.76 3.23 2.79
C GLY A 78 2.85 2.06 2.42
N TYR A 79 1.89 1.74 3.26
CA TYR A 79 0.98 0.62 3.05
C TYR A 79 -0.50 1.03 3.07
N VAL A 80 -1.24 0.58 2.08
CA VAL A 80 -2.71 0.71 2.00
C VAL A 80 -3.31 -0.70 1.98
N PRO A 81 -4.04 -1.11 3.01
CA PRO A 81 -4.70 -2.42 3.07
C PRO A 81 -5.96 -2.46 2.19
N ASP A 82 -6.40 -3.67 1.85
CA ASP A 82 -7.66 -3.93 1.14
C ASP A 82 -8.90 -3.42 1.92
N SER A 83 -8.91 -3.55 3.25
CA SER A 83 -9.97 -2.99 4.08
C SER A 83 -9.52 -1.70 4.77
N PRO A 84 -10.18 -0.56 4.51
CA PRO A 84 -9.85 0.72 5.12
C PRO A 84 -10.48 0.91 6.51
N ASP A 85 -11.04 -0.12 7.11
CA ASP A 85 -11.77 -0.06 8.39
C ASP A 85 -10.82 -0.01 9.60
N MET A 86 -9.90 0.97 9.57
CA MET A 86 -8.93 1.21 10.64
C MET A 86 -9.23 2.55 11.33
N PHE A 87 -8.87 2.64 12.60
CA PHE A 87 -8.92 3.88 13.38
C PHE A 87 -10.29 4.60 13.37
N LEU A 88 -11.40 3.86 13.30
CA LEU A 88 -12.76 4.38 13.11
C LEU A 88 -13.21 5.41 14.17
N LYS A 89 -12.61 5.37 15.37
CA LYS A 89 -12.92 6.30 16.46
C LYS A 89 -12.21 7.65 16.35
N LEU A 90 -11.14 7.74 15.57
CA LEU A 90 -10.41 8.98 15.34
C LEU A 90 -11.16 9.87 14.32
N LYS A 91 -10.93 11.17 14.41
CA LYS A 91 -11.24 12.10 13.33
C LYS A 91 -10.26 11.92 12.19
N GLY A 92 -10.65 12.28 10.95
CA GLY A 92 -9.74 12.20 9.81
C GLY A 92 -8.44 12.94 10.03
N ILE A 93 -8.50 14.17 10.56
CA ILE A 93 -7.30 14.98 10.85
C ILE A 93 -6.43 14.36 11.95
N GLU A 94 -7.04 13.77 12.97
CA GLU A 94 -6.30 13.09 14.04
C GLU A 94 -5.52 11.87 13.50
N TYR A 95 -6.15 11.09 12.63
CA TYR A 95 -5.51 9.96 11.95
C TYR A 95 -4.33 10.42 11.08
N LEU A 96 -4.51 11.46 10.26
CA LEU A 96 -3.43 11.96 9.40
C LEU A 96 -2.25 12.50 10.22
N ASN A 97 -2.51 13.23 11.31
CA ASN A 97 -1.45 13.68 12.20
C ASN A 97 -0.76 12.51 12.90
N PHE A 98 -1.50 11.50 13.36
CA PHE A 98 -0.95 10.30 13.96
C PHE A 98 0.00 9.55 12.98
N MET A 99 -0.41 9.39 11.71
CA MET A 99 0.45 8.78 10.69
C MET A 99 1.71 9.62 10.45
N ALA A 100 1.58 10.94 10.39
CA ALA A 100 2.70 11.84 10.23
C ALA A 100 3.67 11.81 11.43
N ASP A 101 3.15 11.64 12.65
CA ASP A 101 3.98 11.52 13.87
C ASP A 101 4.78 10.21 13.87
N ILE A 102 4.18 9.07 13.46
CA ILE A 102 4.87 7.77 13.35
C ILE A 102 6.09 7.86 12.44
N TYR A 103 5.98 8.58 11.33
CA TYR A 103 7.05 8.72 10.35
C TYR A 103 7.86 10.02 10.52
N GLU A 104 7.73 10.70 11.65
CA GLU A 104 8.49 11.90 12.01
C GLU A 104 8.42 13.03 10.98
N VAL A 105 7.28 13.16 10.27
CA VAL A 105 7.04 14.21 9.28
C VAL A 105 6.86 15.55 9.99
N SER A 106 7.65 16.56 9.62
CA SER A 106 7.60 17.89 10.22
C SER A 106 6.22 18.54 10.12
N LEU A 107 5.89 19.44 11.05
CA LEU A 107 4.60 20.12 11.09
C LEU A 107 4.33 20.91 9.78
N GLU A 108 5.35 21.56 9.24
CA GLU A 108 5.23 22.33 8.01
C GLU A 108 4.93 21.43 6.81
N GLU A 109 5.69 20.35 6.63
CA GLU A 109 5.51 19.40 5.53
C GLU A 109 4.17 18.68 5.62
N ARG A 110 3.78 18.19 6.83
CA ARG A 110 2.50 17.49 7.00
C ARG A 110 1.32 18.39 6.69
N THR A 111 1.35 19.65 7.16
CA THR A 111 0.25 20.60 6.93
C THR A 111 0.06 20.82 5.44
N LYS A 112 1.13 21.09 4.71
CA LYS A 112 1.09 21.28 3.25
C LYS A 112 0.56 20.05 2.52
N LYS A 113 1.06 18.86 2.85
CA LYS A 113 0.64 17.62 2.19
C LYS A 113 -0.78 17.21 2.51
N ILE A 114 -1.19 17.35 3.77
CA ILE A 114 -2.58 17.08 4.17
C ILE A 114 -3.52 17.99 3.36
N GLU A 115 -3.24 19.28 3.29
CA GLU A 115 -4.06 20.21 2.52
C GLU A 115 -4.09 19.85 1.02
N GLU A 116 -2.94 19.58 0.41
CA GLU A 116 -2.83 19.19 -1.00
C GLU A 116 -3.63 17.93 -1.31
N LEU A 117 -3.37 16.83 -0.57
CA LEU A 117 -3.96 15.52 -0.84
C LEU A 117 -5.45 15.47 -0.50
N THR A 118 -5.89 16.13 0.58
CA THR A 118 -7.32 16.13 0.95
C THR A 118 -8.16 16.94 -0.02
N LYS A 119 -7.62 18.02 -0.58
CA LYS A 119 -8.27 18.76 -1.69
C LYS A 119 -8.34 17.91 -2.95
N LEU A 120 -7.26 17.22 -3.31
CA LEU A 120 -7.19 16.36 -4.49
C LEU A 120 -8.23 15.23 -4.45
N PHE A 121 -8.41 14.60 -3.29
CA PHE A 121 -9.38 13.52 -3.08
C PHE A 121 -10.76 14.01 -2.60
N GLU A 122 -10.97 15.31 -2.49
CA GLU A 122 -12.26 15.95 -2.11
C GLU A 122 -12.82 15.45 -0.77
N ILE A 123 -11.95 15.36 0.26
CA ILE A 123 -12.34 15.01 1.64
C ILE A 123 -11.93 16.06 2.68
N ASN A 124 -11.50 17.26 2.25
CA ASN A 124 -11.06 18.31 3.15
C ASN A 124 -12.15 18.77 4.14
N ASP A 125 -13.42 18.81 3.70
CA ASP A 125 -14.53 19.34 4.49
C ASP A 125 -14.98 18.40 5.64
N VAL A 126 -14.59 17.14 5.58
CA VAL A 126 -14.98 16.09 6.56
C VAL A 126 -13.87 15.69 7.52
N LEU A 127 -12.72 16.34 7.46
CA LEU A 127 -11.55 15.96 8.29
C LEU A 127 -11.80 16.05 9.80
N ASN A 128 -12.73 16.89 10.22
CA ASN A 128 -13.12 17.03 11.63
C ASN A 128 -14.15 16.00 12.10
N ASP A 129 -14.69 15.21 11.17
CA ASP A 129 -15.62 14.14 11.49
C ASP A 129 -14.88 12.84 11.80
N LYS A 130 -15.52 11.96 12.59
CA LYS A 130 -14.96 10.63 12.88
C LYS A 130 -14.96 9.74 11.63
N ILE A 131 -13.89 8.99 11.44
CA ILE A 131 -13.74 8.05 10.31
C ILE A 131 -14.88 7.03 10.25
N GLN A 132 -15.50 6.66 11.38
CA GLN A 132 -16.67 5.78 11.38
C GLN A 132 -17.88 6.34 10.60
N SER A 133 -18.00 7.67 10.46
CA SER A 133 -19.07 8.31 9.68
C SER A 133 -18.77 8.39 8.19
N TYR A 134 -17.54 8.09 7.78
CA TYR A 134 -17.13 8.12 6.38
C TYR A 134 -17.75 6.97 5.59
N SER A 135 -18.08 7.22 4.32
CA SER A 135 -18.37 6.16 3.38
C SER A 135 -17.14 5.27 3.16
N HIS A 136 -17.32 4.08 2.59
CA HIS A 136 -16.20 3.20 2.29
C HIS A 136 -15.14 3.89 1.42
N GLY A 137 -15.55 4.57 0.35
CA GLY A 137 -14.64 5.34 -0.51
C GLY A 137 -13.91 6.47 0.22
N MET A 138 -14.56 7.17 1.15
CA MET A 138 -13.89 8.20 1.96
C MET A 138 -12.87 7.58 2.94
N ARG A 139 -13.16 6.40 3.51
CA ARG A 139 -12.20 5.65 4.32
C ARG A 139 -11.00 5.21 3.50
N GLN A 140 -11.23 4.74 2.28
CA GLN A 140 -10.15 4.40 1.36
C GLN A 140 -9.26 5.61 1.06
N LYS A 141 -9.87 6.76 0.74
CA LYS A 141 -9.14 8.01 0.48
C LYS A 141 -8.27 8.44 1.66
N ILE A 142 -8.81 8.45 2.88
CA ILE A 142 -8.04 8.90 4.06
C ILE A 142 -6.85 7.97 4.35
N VAL A 143 -6.99 6.65 4.15
CA VAL A 143 -5.89 5.69 4.32
C VAL A 143 -4.83 5.88 3.25
N ILE A 144 -5.22 6.08 1.98
CA ILE A 144 -4.31 6.44 0.88
C ILE A 144 -3.50 7.68 1.23
N ILE A 145 -4.17 8.76 1.68
CA ILE A 145 -3.49 10.00 2.06
C ILE A 145 -2.49 9.76 3.20
N GLY A 146 -2.91 9.07 4.25
CA GLY A 146 -2.04 8.75 5.39
C GLY A 146 -0.77 8.00 5.00
N SER A 147 -0.88 7.07 4.04
CA SER A 147 0.26 6.29 3.54
C SER A 147 1.26 7.08 2.69
N LEU A 148 0.88 8.28 2.22
CA LEU A 148 1.70 9.13 1.35
C LEU A 148 2.39 10.29 2.09
N LEU A 149 2.02 10.57 3.34
CA LEU A 149 2.52 11.76 4.07
C LEU A 149 4.03 11.80 4.21
N HIS A 150 4.66 10.65 4.44
CA HIS A 150 6.11 10.50 4.62
C HIS A 150 6.89 10.25 3.33
N GLN A 151 6.21 10.32 2.15
CA GLN A 151 6.84 10.10 0.82
C GLN A 151 7.64 8.79 0.75
N PRO A 152 7.00 7.64 0.89
CA PRO A 152 7.71 6.37 0.98
C PRO A 152 8.47 6.03 -0.31
N ASP A 153 9.64 5.40 -0.18
CA ASP A 153 10.40 4.87 -1.31
C ASP A 153 9.66 3.74 -2.02
N ASN A 154 8.83 2.99 -1.28
CA ASN A 154 8.03 1.92 -1.83
C ASN A 154 6.57 2.11 -1.39
N TRP A 155 5.65 2.17 -2.32
CA TRP A 155 4.22 2.27 -2.02
C TRP A 155 3.52 0.95 -2.30
N ILE A 156 3.05 0.29 -1.25
CA ILE A 156 2.44 -1.05 -1.30
C ILE A 156 0.94 -0.92 -1.08
N ILE A 157 0.12 -1.41 -2.03
CA ILE A 157 -1.31 -1.15 -2.02
C ILE A 157 -2.08 -2.44 -2.35
N ASP A 158 -3.00 -2.82 -1.48
CA ASP A 158 -3.87 -3.98 -1.72
C ASP A 158 -5.22 -3.52 -2.28
N GLU A 159 -5.54 -3.91 -3.53
CA GLU A 159 -6.78 -3.60 -4.27
C GLU A 159 -7.17 -2.10 -4.26
N PRO A 160 -6.28 -1.17 -4.66
CA PRO A 160 -6.42 0.28 -4.42
C PRO A 160 -7.63 0.96 -5.03
N MET A 161 -8.21 0.37 -6.10
CA MET A 161 -9.31 1.01 -6.84
C MET A 161 -10.69 0.66 -6.25
N THR A 162 -10.74 -0.29 -5.32
CA THR A 162 -11.99 -0.76 -4.72
C THR A 162 -12.66 0.35 -3.93
N GLY A 163 -13.93 0.64 -4.25
CA GLY A 163 -14.74 1.64 -3.55
C GLY A 163 -14.44 3.11 -3.88
N LEU A 164 -13.45 3.40 -4.74
CA LEU A 164 -13.19 4.76 -5.20
C LEU A 164 -14.12 5.16 -6.34
N ASP A 165 -14.49 6.43 -6.36
CA ASP A 165 -15.17 7.05 -7.50
C ASP A 165 -14.21 7.21 -8.71
N PRO A 166 -14.73 7.39 -9.95
CA PRO A 166 -13.91 7.48 -11.15
C PRO A 166 -12.86 8.60 -11.11
N LYS A 167 -13.19 9.75 -10.51
CA LYS A 167 -12.27 10.89 -10.39
C LYS A 167 -11.12 10.56 -9.46
N SER A 168 -11.42 10.02 -8.29
CA SER A 168 -10.40 9.60 -7.31
C SER A 168 -9.51 8.48 -7.85
N THR A 169 -10.08 7.52 -8.60
CA THR A 169 -9.33 6.47 -9.30
C THR A 169 -8.35 7.06 -10.31
N PHE A 170 -8.77 8.07 -11.07
CA PHE A 170 -7.91 8.75 -12.04
C PHE A 170 -6.75 9.48 -11.37
N GLU A 171 -7.03 10.24 -10.30
CA GLU A 171 -5.98 10.93 -9.55
C GLU A 171 -5.01 9.96 -8.85
N LEU A 172 -5.52 8.85 -8.31
CA LEU A 172 -4.70 7.78 -7.75
C LEU A 172 -3.70 7.22 -8.77
N LYS A 173 -4.16 6.91 -9.99
CA LYS A 173 -3.29 6.43 -11.08
C LYS A 173 -2.20 7.44 -11.45
N LYS A 174 -2.53 8.73 -11.47
CA LYS A 174 -1.54 9.80 -11.70
C LYS A 174 -0.49 9.84 -10.59
N ILE A 175 -0.91 9.72 -9.32
CA ILE A 175 0.02 9.68 -8.18
C ILE A 175 0.95 8.47 -8.32
N MET A 176 0.41 7.27 -8.61
CA MET A 176 1.21 6.07 -8.81
C MET A 176 2.27 6.28 -9.89
N ARG A 177 1.88 6.83 -11.04
CA ARG A 177 2.84 7.10 -12.14
C ARG A 177 3.88 8.13 -11.72
N LYS A 178 3.47 9.24 -11.09
CA LYS A 178 4.39 10.26 -10.59
C LYS A 178 5.41 9.71 -9.59
N ILE A 179 4.98 8.81 -8.70
CA ILE A 179 5.87 8.15 -7.73
C ILE A 179 6.92 7.33 -8.48
N ALA A 180 6.51 6.49 -9.44
CA ALA A 180 7.43 5.67 -10.22
C ALA A 180 8.37 6.52 -11.10
N ASP A 181 7.87 7.56 -11.77
CA ASP A 181 8.68 8.48 -12.58
C ASP A 181 9.74 9.24 -11.76
N ASN A 182 9.51 9.38 -10.44
CA ASN A 182 10.49 9.95 -9.51
C ASN A 182 11.50 8.91 -8.96
N GLY A 183 11.49 7.68 -9.47
CA GLY A 183 12.43 6.63 -9.09
C GLY A 183 12.00 5.80 -7.87
N HIS A 184 10.77 5.95 -7.39
CA HIS A 184 10.22 5.17 -6.29
C HIS A 184 9.40 3.98 -6.80
N THR A 185 9.26 2.94 -5.99
CA THR A 185 8.52 1.72 -6.34
C THR A 185 7.03 1.83 -6.01
N VAL A 186 6.18 1.40 -6.93
CA VAL A 186 4.76 1.17 -6.65
C VAL A 186 4.44 -0.30 -6.85
N PHE A 187 3.99 -0.98 -5.79
CA PHE A 187 3.52 -2.36 -5.83
C PHE A 187 2.05 -2.43 -5.45
N PHE A 188 1.20 -2.92 -6.34
CA PHE A 188 -0.21 -3.08 -6.00
C PHE A 188 -0.79 -4.40 -6.48
N SER A 189 -1.77 -4.91 -5.72
CA SER A 189 -2.56 -6.06 -6.14
C SER A 189 -3.80 -5.62 -6.92
N THR A 190 -4.23 -6.47 -7.83
CA THR A 190 -5.52 -6.33 -8.49
C THR A 190 -6.01 -7.66 -9.07
N HIS A 191 -7.32 -7.78 -9.24
CA HIS A 191 -7.94 -8.87 -10.01
C HIS A 191 -8.42 -8.40 -11.40
N ILE A 192 -8.20 -7.12 -11.76
CA ILE A 192 -8.68 -6.49 -12.98
C ILE A 192 -7.53 -6.36 -13.98
N LEU A 193 -7.54 -7.20 -15.01
CA LEU A 193 -6.50 -7.23 -16.05
C LEU A 193 -6.34 -5.88 -16.76
N ASP A 194 -7.44 -5.23 -17.15
CA ASP A 194 -7.43 -3.95 -17.86
C ASP A 194 -6.73 -2.82 -17.06
N VAL A 195 -6.82 -2.86 -15.74
CA VAL A 195 -6.09 -1.92 -14.86
C VAL A 195 -4.60 -2.21 -14.88
N ALA A 196 -4.22 -3.48 -14.77
CA ALA A 196 -2.82 -3.88 -14.77
C ALA A 196 -2.15 -3.57 -16.12
N GLU A 197 -2.79 -3.91 -17.24
CA GLU A 197 -2.24 -3.66 -18.59
C GLU A 197 -2.01 -2.18 -18.90
N LYS A 198 -2.90 -1.30 -18.42
CA LYS A 198 -2.82 0.14 -18.73
C LYS A 198 -1.90 0.94 -17.80
N LEU A 199 -1.62 0.41 -16.62
CA LEU A 199 -0.93 1.17 -15.58
C LEU A 199 0.48 0.65 -15.28
N CYS A 200 0.69 -0.68 -15.35
CA CYS A 200 1.92 -1.31 -14.88
C CYS A 200 3.01 -1.32 -15.93
N ASP A 201 4.24 -1.18 -15.48
CA ASP A 201 5.44 -1.42 -16.27
C ASP A 201 5.72 -2.94 -16.36
N ARG A 202 5.41 -3.67 -15.28
CA ARG A 202 5.50 -5.14 -15.20
C ARG A 202 4.33 -5.72 -14.43
N ILE A 203 3.97 -6.96 -14.75
CA ILE A 203 2.86 -7.69 -14.12
C ILE A 203 3.37 -9.06 -13.66
N GLY A 204 3.14 -9.39 -12.39
CA GLY A 204 3.27 -10.74 -11.86
C GLY A 204 1.89 -11.39 -11.76
N ILE A 205 1.75 -12.61 -12.27
CA ILE A 205 0.49 -13.37 -12.19
C ILE A 205 0.61 -14.43 -11.11
N ILE A 206 -0.35 -14.45 -10.19
CA ILE A 206 -0.49 -15.49 -9.17
C ILE A 206 -1.81 -16.22 -9.36
N ASN A 207 -1.76 -17.57 -9.25
CA ASN A 207 -2.92 -18.43 -9.47
C ASN A 207 -2.96 -19.58 -8.45
#